data_81f3ab020feeee7a141862456f55ce54
#
_entry.id   81f3ab020feeee7a141862456f55ce54
#
_cell.length_a   1.000
_cell.length_b   1.000
_cell.length_c   1.000
_cell.angle_alpha   90.00
_cell.angle_beta   90.00
_cell.angle_gamma   90.00
#
_symmetry.space_group_name_H-M   'P 1'
#
loop_
_entity.id
_entity.type
_entity.pdbx_description
1 polymer ?
#
loop_
_entity_poly.entity_id
_entity_poly.type
_entity_poly.pdbx_seq_one_letter_code
_entity_poly.pdbx_strand_id
1 'polypeptide(L)'
;MYVIMAQGEMRAELPIYVKLCNPQFEDESVLTKAGRKKMTHTVFRIFFRNGHLISKSRYLFSTAFSMCRSKKISADKLLWRVMSDGSYRFGQTFDLAVAYLEGASTYYVADHVKAKKKAAFVHIDYESSGYTPAMDRDCYKKMDAIFTVSDEVRTHFLNCYPVYSDKTMVFHNIIDLKKIQKLASKGTGFEDQYDGLRILTVGRL
;
A
#
# COMPACT_ATOMS: atom_id res chain seq x y z
N MET A 1 9.90 -5.72 9.56
CA MET A 1 9.17 -5.03 8.48
C MET A 1 9.87 -5.26 7.14
N TYR A 2 9.13 -5.42 6.06
CA TYR A 2 9.67 -5.50 4.69
C TYR A 2 8.94 -4.48 3.79
N VAL A 3 9.68 -3.73 3.00
CA VAL A 3 9.16 -2.71 2.08
C VAL A 3 9.38 -3.17 0.65
N ILE A 4 8.32 -3.35 -0.13
CA ILE A 4 8.36 -3.93 -1.48
C ILE A 4 9.26 -3.12 -2.43
N MET A 5 9.21 -1.79 -2.35
CA MET A 5 10.03 -0.91 -3.18
C MET A 5 11.48 -0.77 -2.70
N ALA A 6 11.80 -1.25 -1.49
CA ALA A 6 13.11 -1.13 -0.84
C ALA A 6 13.66 0.31 -0.80
N GLN A 7 12.78 1.31 -0.71
CA GLN A 7 13.17 2.72 -0.57
C GLN A 7 12.13 3.53 0.21
N GLY A 8 12.57 4.61 0.87
CA GLY A 8 11.73 5.55 1.61
C GLY A 8 12.50 6.35 2.64
N GLU A 9 12.11 7.58 2.85
CA GLU A 9 12.74 8.56 3.74
C GLU A 9 12.49 8.32 5.24
N MET A 10 11.45 7.55 5.57
CA MET A 10 11.02 7.35 6.97
C MET A 10 11.82 6.28 7.74
N ARG A 11 12.90 5.76 7.18
CA ARG A 11 13.69 4.71 7.83
C ARG A 11 14.23 5.12 9.19
N ALA A 12 14.70 6.36 9.32
CA ALA A 12 15.25 6.88 10.57
C ALA A 12 14.22 7.01 11.69
N GLU A 13 12.92 7.05 11.35
CA GLU A 13 11.82 7.15 12.31
C GLU A 13 11.32 5.79 12.80
N LEU A 14 11.87 4.70 12.28
CA LEU A 14 11.47 3.36 12.71
C LEU A 14 11.87 3.13 14.17
N PRO A 15 10.94 2.64 15.01
CA PRO A 15 11.27 2.24 16.37
C PRO A 15 12.38 1.17 16.41
N ILE A 16 13.26 1.24 17.39
CA ILE A 16 14.43 0.35 17.52
C ILE A 16 14.09 -1.14 17.54
N TYR A 17 12.88 -1.48 18.00
CA TYR A 17 12.39 -2.86 18.01
C TYR A 17 11.85 -3.34 16.66
N VAL A 18 11.74 -2.46 15.65
CA VAL A 18 11.30 -2.82 14.30
C VAL A 18 12.50 -3.14 13.42
N LYS A 19 12.71 -4.42 13.14
CA LYS A 19 13.76 -4.86 12.22
C LYS A 19 13.32 -4.67 10.76
N LEU A 20 14.07 -3.88 10.00
CA LEU A 20 13.91 -3.80 8.55
C LEU A 20 14.59 -5.01 7.90
N CYS A 21 13.81 -5.79 7.12
CA CYS A 21 14.24 -7.06 6.53
C CYS A 21 14.66 -6.96 5.06
N ASN A 22 14.74 -5.75 4.51
CA ASN A 22 15.21 -5.55 3.15
C ASN A 22 16.72 -5.78 3.08
N PRO A 23 17.23 -6.62 2.15
CA PRO A 23 18.67 -6.84 1.97
C PRO A 23 19.43 -5.56 1.56
N GLN A 24 18.76 -4.72 0.80
CA GLN A 24 19.21 -3.39 0.41
C GLN A 24 18.05 -2.43 0.59
N PHE A 25 18.32 -1.23 1.08
CA PHE A 25 17.30 -0.20 1.28
C PHE A 25 17.92 1.17 1.01
N GLU A 26 17.21 2.00 0.28
CA GLU A 26 17.63 3.36 -0.06
C GLU A 26 16.75 4.38 0.67
N ASP A 27 17.39 5.37 1.29
CA ASP A 27 16.70 6.43 2.04
C ASP A 27 16.14 7.54 1.13
N GLU A 28 16.05 7.27 -0.18
CA GLU A 28 15.51 8.20 -1.18
C GLU A 28 13.99 8.11 -1.25
N SER A 29 13.30 9.26 -1.17
CA SER A 29 11.84 9.31 -1.32
C SER A 29 11.41 8.99 -2.76
N VAL A 30 10.37 8.17 -2.92
CA VAL A 30 9.74 7.91 -4.23
C VAL A 30 9.12 9.17 -4.85
N LEU A 31 8.96 10.24 -4.08
CA LEU A 31 8.36 11.49 -4.53
C LEU A 31 9.36 12.36 -5.30
N THR A 32 10.67 12.16 -5.09
CA THR A 32 11.70 12.89 -5.82
C THR A 32 11.83 12.40 -7.26
N LYS A 33 12.38 13.24 -8.14
CA LYS A 33 12.69 12.82 -9.52
C LYS A 33 13.69 11.65 -9.57
N ALA A 34 14.69 11.68 -8.69
CA ALA A 34 15.69 10.62 -8.58
C ALA A 34 15.06 9.31 -8.08
N GLY A 35 14.26 9.38 -7.02
CA GLY A 35 13.55 8.22 -6.48
C GLY A 35 12.58 7.59 -7.47
N ARG A 36 11.81 8.38 -8.23
CA ARG A 36 10.95 7.87 -9.31
C ARG A 36 11.74 7.17 -10.42
N LYS A 37 12.89 7.73 -10.83
CA LYS A 37 13.76 7.09 -11.82
C LYS A 37 14.27 5.74 -11.32
N LYS A 38 14.72 5.66 -10.07
CA LYS A 38 15.16 4.40 -9.44
C LYS A 38 14.01 3.39 -9.37
N MET A 39 12.82 3.84 -8.95
CA MET A 39 11.61 3.02 -8.93
C MET A 39 11.33 2.41 -10.30
N THR A 40 11.28 3.24 -11.34
CA THR A 40 11.03 2.80 -12.72
C THR A 40 12.06 1.76 -13.16
N HIS A 41 13.34 2.00 -12.90
CA HIS A 41 14.42 1.07 -13.23
C HIS A 41 14.26 -0.27 -12.48
N THR A 42 13.86 -0.22 -11.20
CA THR A 42 13.60 -1.43 -10.39
C THR A 42 12.44 -2.23 -10.96
N VAL A 43 11.34 -1.57 -11.34
CA VAL A 43 10.18 -2.23 -11.99
C VAL A 43 10.59 -2.89 -13.30
N PHE A 44 11.31 -2.19 -14.16
CA PHE A 44 11.82 -2.77 -15.42
C PHE A 44 12.71 -3.99 -15.17
N ARG A 45 13.66 -3.88 -14.24
CA ARG A 45 14.54 -4.99 -13.88
C ARG A 45 13.74 -6.21 -13.38
N ILE A 46 12.73 -6.00 -12.53
CA ILE A 46 11.86 -7.06 -12.03
C ILE A 46 11.08 -7.69 -13.17
N PHE A 47 10.53 -6.86 -14.07
CA PHE A 47 9.72 -7.37 -15.18
C PHE A 47 10.51 -8.32 -16.08
N PHE A 48 11.77 -7.98 -16.41
CA PHE A 48 12.58 -8.78 -17.33
C PHE A 48 13.35 -9.93 -16.66
N ARG A 49 13.71 -9.78 -15.37
CA ARG A 49 14.61 -10.72 -14.69
C ARG A 49 14.02 -12.11 -14.40
N ASN A 50 12.74 -12.21 -14.11
CA ASN A 50 12.15 -13.42 -13.55
C ASN A 50 11.52 -14.38 -14.59
N GLY A 51 11.79 -14.24 -15.87
CA GLY A 51 11.14 -15.05 -16.90
C GLY A 51 9.62 -14.85 -16.94
N HIS A 52 8.90 -15.84 -17.47
CA HIS A 52 7.42 -15.83 -17.51
C HIS A 52 6.81 -14.58 -18.18
N LEU A 53 7.50 -14.01 -19.17
CA LEU A 53 7.06 -12.80 -19.88
C LEU A 53 5.65 -12.94 -20.44
N ILE A 54 5.29 -14.13 -20.96
CA ILE A 54 3.96 -14.40 -21.53
C ILE A 54 2.86 -14.30 -20.45
N SER A 55 3.09 -14.88 -19.25
CA SER A 55 2.09 -14.82 -18.18
C SER A 55 1.95 -13.41 -17.62
N LYS A 56 3.06 -12.67 -17.51
CA LYS A 56 3.04 -11.26 -17.11
C LYS A 56 2.33 -10.38 -18.11
N SER A 57 2.60 -10.56 -19.41
CA SER A 57 1.93 -9.82 -20.48
C SER A 57 0.43 -10.11 -20.51
N ARG A 58 0.03 -11.38 -20.37
CA ARG A 58 -1.39 -11.75 -20.26
C ARG A 58 -2.06 -11.12 -19.04
N TYR A 59 -1.37 -11.08 -17.90
CA TYR A 59 -1.86 -10.41 -16.70
C TYR A 59 -2.05 -8.91 -16.94
N LEU A 60 -1.03 -8.22 -17.48
CA LEU A 60 -1.11 -6.79 -17.76
C LEU A 60 -2.24 -6.48 -18.74
N PHE A 61 -2.37 -7.28 -19.81
CA PHE A 61 -3.45 -7.10 -20.78
C PHE A 61 -4.85 -7.31 -20.17
N SER A 62 -5.04 -8.40 -19.42
CA SER A 62 -6.30 -8.68 -18.71
C SER A 62 -6.66 -7.57 -17.71
N THR A 63 -5.65 -7.07 -16.98
CA THR A 63 -5.85 -5.99 -15.99
C THR A 63 -6.16 -4.66 -16.66
N ALA A 64 -5.42 -4.30 -17.72
CA ALA A 64 -5.68 -3.10 -18.51
C ALA A 64 -7.07 -3.14 -19.13
N PHE A 65 -7.47 -4.26 -19.71
CA PHE A 65 -8.81 -4.46 -20.26
C PHE A 65 -9.91 -4.30 -19.19
N SER A 66 -9.71 -4.89 -18.01
CA SER A 66 -10.63 -4.76 -16.87
C SER A 66 -10.75 -3.31 -16.40
N MET A 67 -9.63 -2.58 -16.32
CA MET A 67 -9.61 -1.16 -15.99
C MET A 67 -10.36 -0.30 -17.02
N CYS A 68 -10.13 -0.54 -18.32
CA CYS A 68 -10.84 0.16 -19.38
C CYS A 68 -12.34 -0.08 -19.29
N ARG A 69 -12.75 -1.34 -19.08
CA ARG A 69 -14.17 -1.71 -18.99
C ARG A 69 -14.85 -1.07 -17.76
N SER A 70 -14.15 -0.98 -16.65
CA SER A 70 -14.66 -0.36 -15.42
C SER A 70 -14.53 1.18 -15.41
N LYS A 71 -13.97 1.77 -16.47
CA LYS A 71 -13.64 3.21 -16.57
C LYS A 71 -12.74 3.72 -15.42
N LYS A 72 -11.97 2.82 -14.78
CA LYS A 72 -11.08 3.09 -13.64
C LYS A 72 -9.62 2.91 -14.06
N ILE A 73 -9.11 3.80 -14.90
CA ILE A 73 -7.74 3.68 -15.44
C ILE A 73 -6.74 4.27 -14.44
N SER A 74 -5.85 3.43 -13.94
CA SER A 74 -4.79 3.77 -12.99
C SER A 74 -3.51 3.05 -13.39
N ALA A 75 -2.70 3.70 -14.22
CA ALA A 75 -1.53 3.09 -14.85
C ALA A 75 -0.47 2.62 -13.84
N ASP A 76 -0.33 3.32 -12.70
CA ASP A 76 0.55 2.98 -11.60
C ASP A 76 0.22 1.62 -10.97
N LYS A 77 -1.07 1.26 -10.93
CA LYS A 77 -1.54 0.02 -10.31
C LYS A 77 -1.33 -1.23 -11.18
N LEU A 78 -1.18 -1.07 -12.49
CA LEU A 78 -0.92 -2.18 -13.40
C LEU A 78 0.30 -3.02 -12.99
N LEU A 79 1.30 -2.40 -12.41
CA LEU A 79 2.57 -3.04 -12.08
C LEU A 79 2.62 -3.63 -10.67
N TRP A 80 1.63 -3.39 -9.80
CA TRP A 80 1.67 -3.83 -8.40
C TRP A 80 1.90 -5.32 -8.23
N ARG A 81 1.26 -6.15 -9.05
CA ARG A 81 1.46 -7.61 -8.95
C ARG A 81 2.82 -8.03 -9.48
N VAL A 82 3.32 -7.41 -10.55
CA VAL A 82 4.67 -7.67 -11.07
C VAL A 82 5.72 -7.34 -10.01
N MET A 83 5.54 -6.23 -9.29
CA MET A 83 6.43 -5.83 -8.19
C MET A 83 6.35 -6.81 -7.02
N SER A 84 5.16 -7.24 -6.66
CA SER A 84 4.95 -8.30 -5.67
C SER A 84 5.69 -9.58 -6.05
N ASP A 85 5.55 -10.02 -7.28
CA ASP A 85 6.17 -11.25 -7.80
C ASP A 85 7.69 -11.19 -7.82
N GLY A 86 8.27 -10.02 -8.05
CA GLY A 86 9.72 -9.78 -8.05
C GLY A 86 10.33 -9.48 -6.69
N SER A 87 9.52 -9.41 -5.64
CA SER A 87 9.98 -9.09 -4.29
C SER A 87 10.75 -10.25 -3.65
N TYR A 88 11.51 -9.95 -2.59
CA TYR A 88 12.33 -10.92 -1.87
C TYR A 88 11.47 -12.06 -1.29
N ARG A 89 11.98 -13.29 -1.31
CA ARG A 89 11.29 -14.48 -0.77
C ARG A 89 11.92 -14.89 0.55
N PHE A 90 11.12 -14.86 1.61
CA PHE A 90 11.54 -15.40 2.90
C PHE A 90 11.41 -16.93 2.92
N GLY A 91 12.47 -17.61 3.35
CA GLY A 91 12.44 -19.09 3.51
C GLY A 91 11.67 -19.53 4.74
N GLN A 92 11.60 -18.68 5.77
CA GLN A 92 10.94 -18.97 7.05
C GLN A 92 9.42 -18.80 7.00
N THR A 93 8.74 -19.44 7.95
CA THR A 93 7.31 -19.24 8.22
C THR A 93 7.15 -18.29 9.40
N PHE A 94 6.30 -17.28 9.23
CA PHE A 94 5.97 -16.29 10.26
C PHE A 94 4.71 -16.73 11.04
N ASP A 95 4.56 -16.29 12.28
CA ASP A 95 3.32 -16.51 13.02
C ASP A 95 2.19 -15.64 12.45
N LEU A 96 2.49 -14.39 12.13
CA LEU A 96 1.57 -13.46 11.50
C LEU A 96 2.29 -12.68 10.38
N ALA A 97 1.62 -12.55 9.24
CA ALA A 97 2.03 -11.65 8.18
C ALA A 97 0.94 -10.59 7.94
N VAL A 98 1.33 -9.32 8.00
CA VAL A 98 0.41 -8.19 7.82
C VAL A 98 0.78 -7.43 6.55
N ALA A 99 -0.16 -7.33 5.62
CA ALA A 99 -0.10 -6.40 4.50
C ALA A 99 -0.68 -5.07 4.96
N TYR A 100 0.18 -4.10 5.26
CA TYR A 100 -0.24 -2.82 5.82
C TYR A 100 -0.85 -1.87 4.79
N LEU A 101 -0.72 -2.16 3.50
CA LEU A 101 -1.35 -1.41 2.40
C LEU A 101 -1.97 -2.38 1.41
N GLU A 102 -3.03 -1.95 0.75
CA GLU A 102 -3.64 -2.64 -0.38
C GLU A 102 -2.67 -2.73 -1.58
N GLY A 103 -3.03 -3.50 -2.58
CA GLY A 103 -2.25 -3.66 -3.81
C GLY A 103 -1.02 -4.55 -3.63
N ALA A 104 0.17 -4.06 -3.98
CA ALA A 104 1.39 -4.87 -4.01
C ALA A 104 1.70 -5.56 -2.68
N SER A 105 1.47 -4.89 -1.54
CA SER A 105 1.68 -5.47 -0.20
C SER A 105 0.72 -6.62 0.07
N THR A 106 -0.56 -6.44 -0.27
CA THR A 106 -1.56 -7.50 -0.12
C THR A 106 -1.27 -8.69 -1.02
N TYR A 107 -0.90 -8.46 -2.29
CA TYR A 107 -0.51 -9.53 -3.22
C TYR A 107 0.72 -10.28 -2.74
N TYR A 108 1.72 -9.55 -2.23
CA TYR A 108 2.94 -10.14 -1.70
C TYR A 108 2.69 -11.03 -0.50
N VAL A 109 1.94 -10.57 0.49
CA VAL A 109 1.59 -11.36 1.67
C VAL A 109 0.72 -12.56 1.28
N ALA A 110 -0.24 -12.38 0.37
CA ALA A 110 -1.11 -13.45 -0.09
C ALA A 110 -0.34 -14.59 -0.77
N ASP A 111 0.54 -14.23 -1.72
CA ASP A 111 1.10 -15.18 -2.66
C ASP A 111 2.52 -15.64 -2.29
N HIS A 112 3.27 -14.85 -1.52
CA HIS A 112 4.71 -15.03 -1.39
C HIS A 112 5.24 -15.10 0.04
N VAL A 113 4.41 -14.85 1.04
CA VAL A 113 4.80 -14.96 2.45
C VAL A 113 4.18 -16.22 3.05
N LYS A 114 5.01 -17.05 3.66
CA LYS A 114 4.57 -18.20 4.47
C LYS A 114 4.26 -17.69 5.88
N ALA A 115 3.00 -17.82 6.32
CA ALA A 115 2.60 -17.43 7.65
C ALA A 115 1.46 -18.32 8.16
N LYS A 116 1.36 -18.49 9.50
CA LYS A 116 0.25 -19.20 10.14
C LYS A 116 -1.06 -18.42 10.02
N LYS A 117 -0.96 -17.09 10.13
CA LYS A 117 -2.07 -16.15 9.97
C LYS A 117 -1.65 -15.01 9.04
N LYS A 118 -2.60 -14.50 8.26
CA LYS A 118 -2.40 -13.38 7.33
C LYS A 118 -3.48 -12.33 7.53
N ALA A 119 -3.08 -11.07 7.59
CA ALA A 119 -3.99 -9.94 7.67
C ALA A 119 -3.67 -8.90 6.59
N ALA A 120 -4.69 -8.19 6.14
CA ALA A 120 -4.54 -7.08 5.20
C ALA A 120 -5.23 -5.82 5.73
N PHE A 121 -4.64 -4.66 5.47
CA PHE A 121 -5.26 -3.35 5.69
C PHE A 121 -5.70 -2.75 4.36
N VAL A 122 -6.81 -2.03 4.39
CA VAL A 122 -7.38 -1.25 3.29
C VAL A 122 -7.58 0.18 3.78
N HIS A 123 -6.87 1.14 3.16
CA HIS A 123 -6.83 2.54 3.58
C HIS A 123 -7.58 3.50 2.64
N ILE A 124 -8.08 2.99 1.52
CA ILE A 124 -8.65 3.82 0.45
C ILE A 124 -10.09 3.42 0.15
N ASP A 125 -10.82 4.34 -0.45
CA ASP A 125 -12.10 4.02 -1.09
C ASP A 125 -11.86 3.02 -2.25
N TYR A 126 -12.26 1.78 -2.02
CA TYR A 126 -12.01 0.68 -2.95
C TYR A 126 -12.85 0.79 -4.22
N GLU A 127 -14.03 1.40 -4.15
CA GLU A 127 -14.91 1.56 -5.30
C GLU A 127 -14.36 2.57 -6.32
N SER A 128 -13.77 3.67 -5.84
CA SER A 128 -13.25 4.76 -6.69
C SER A 128 -11.77 4.60 -7.04
N SER A 129 -11.02 3.78 -6.30
CA SER A 129 -9.56 3.74 -6.33
C SER A 129 -8.93 3.08 -7.56
N GLY A 130 -9.72 2.47 -8.44
CA GLY A 130 -9.22 1.82 -9.65
C GLY A 130 -8.71 0.40 -9.47
N TYR A 131 -8.87 -0.21 -8.29
CA TYR A 131 -8.69 -1.66 -8.13
C TYR A 131 -9.81 -2.43 -8.81
N THR A 132 -9.49 -3.62 -9.30
CA THR A 132 -10.47 -4.49 -9.95
C THR A 132 -10.30 -5.93 -9.48
N PRO A 133 -11.36 -6.76 -9.52
CA PRO A 133 -11.24 -8.18 -9.18
C PRO A 133 -10.19 -8.92 -10.02
N ALA A 134 -9.94 -8.49 -11.25
CA ALA A 134 -8.91 -9.07 -12.11
C ALA A 134 -7.48 -8.80 -11.59
N MET A 135 -7.26 -7.66 -10.94
CA MET A 135 -5.99 -7.32 -10.28
C MET A 135 -5.83 -8.09 -8.99
N ASP A 136 -6.87 -8.09 -8.17
CA ASP A 136 -6.84 -8.68 -6.83
C ASP A 136 -6.86 -10.21 -6.87
N ARG A 137 -7.53 -10.78 -7.88
CA ARG A 137 -7.72 -12.23 -8.00
C ARG A 137 -8.29 -12.78 -6.68
N ASP A 138 -7.60 -13.73 -6.06
CA ASP A 138 -7.97 -14.42 -4.82
C ASP A 138 -7.18 -13.95 -3.60
N CYS A 139 -6.48 -12.79 -3.67
CA CYS A 139 -5.57 -12.36 -2.60
C CYS A 139 -6.29 -12.21 -1.26
N TYR A 140 -7.48 -11.59 -1.25
CA TYR A 140 -8.26 -11.42 -0.02
C TYR A 140 -8.85 -12.73 0.50
N LYS A 141 -9.06 -13.74 -0.36
CA LYS A 141 -9.46 -15.09 0.07
C LYS A 141 -8.41 -15.71 0.99
N LYS A 142 -7.12 -15.41 0.74
CA LYS A 142 -5.98 -15.96 1.49
C LYS A 142 -5.70 -15.22 2.79
N MET A 143 -6.44 -14.17 3.11
CA MET A 143 -6.34 -13.44 4.39
C MET A 143 -7.27 -14.05 5.42
N ASP A 144 -6.80 -14.17 6.66
CA ASP A 144 -7.63 -14.56 7.82
C ASP A 144 -8.44 -13.37 8.34
N ALA A 145 -7.91 -12.15 8.23
CA ALA A 145 -8.57 -10.92 8.63
C ALA A 145 -8.28 -9.80 7.63
N ILE A 146 -9.26 -8.90 7.45
CA ILE A 146 -9.16 -7.70 6.64
C ILE A 146 -9.55 -6.51 7.53
N PHE A 147 -8.69 -5.51 7.62
CA PHE A 147 -8.92 -4.31 8.41
C PHE A 147 -9.11 -3.11 7.48
N THR A 148 -10.18 -2.37 7.70
CA THR A 148 -10.44 -1.08 7.04
C THR A 148 -10.27 0.05 8.04
N VAL A 149 -9.82 1.21 7.58
CA VAL A 149 -9.48 2.33 8.49
C VAL A 149 -10.69 3.17 8.93
N SER A 150 -11.85 2.93 8.32
CA SER A 150 -13.13 3.54 8.72
C SER A 150 -14.31 2.67 8.30
N ASP A 151 -15.49 2.95 8.82
CA ASP A 151 -16.74 2.29 8.42
C ASP A 151 -17.10 2.58 6.95
N GLU A 152 -16.80 3.77 6.46
CA GLU A 152 -16.98 4.13 5.06
C GLU A 152 -16.10 3.26 4.15
N VAL A 153 -14.81 3.16 4.45
CA VAL A 153 -13.88 2.30 3.69
C VAL A 153 -14.35 0.83 3.77
N ARG A 154 -14.87 0.39 4.92
CA ARG A 154 -15.43 -0.96 5.05
C ARG A 154 -16.62 -1.16 4.12
N THR A 155 -17.53 -0.22 4.07
CA THR A 155 -18.71 -0.27 3.21
C THR A 155 -18.32 -0.37 1.74
N HIS A 156 -17.44 0.52 1.27
CA HIS A 156 -16.97 0.52 -0.12
C HIS A 156 -16.19 -0.75 -0.49
N PHE A 157 -15.38 -1.26 0.45
CA PHE A 157 -14.71 -2.54 0.24
C PHE A 157 -15.69 -3.70 0.13
N LEU A 158 -16.69 -3.77 0.99
CA LEU A 158 -17.71 -4.84 0.99
C LEU A 158 -18.68 -4.73 -0.19
N ASN A 159 -18.91 -3.54 -0.75
CA ASN A 159 -19.65 -3.40 -2.01
C ASN A 159 -18.92 -4.11 -3.16
N CYS A 160 -17.58 -4.08 -3.15
CA CYS A 160 -16.78 -4.82 -4.12
C CYS A 160 -16.65 -6.32 -3.78
N TYR A 161 -16.61 -6.66 -2.50
CA TYR A 161 -16.31 -8.01 -1.98
C TYR A 161 -17.20 -8.42 -0.82
N PRO A 162 -18.53 -8.55 -1.02
CA PRO A 162 -19.49 -8.89 0.06
C PRO A 162 -19.21 -10.23 0.73
N VAL A 163 -18.58 -11.15 0.00
CA VAL A 163 -18.20 -12.50 0.48
C VAL A 163 -17.19 -12.49 1.64
N TYR A 164 -16.54 -11.36 1.92
CA TYR A 164 -15.56 -11.25 3.00
C TYR A 164 -16.09 -10.49 4.24
N SER A 165 -17.39 -10.27 4.35
CA SER A 165 -18.01 -9.54 5.47
C SER A 165 -17.61 -10.09 6.85
N ASP A 166 -17.58 -11.42 6.99
CA ASP A 166 -17.32 -12.10 8.27
C ASP A 166 -15.89 -11.89 8.80
N LYS A 167 -14.94 -11.53 7.93
CA LYS A 167 -13.55 -11.31 8.31
C LYS A 167 -13.08 -9.87 8.09
N THR A 168 -13.98 -8.95 7.75
CA THR A 168 -13.68 -7.54 7.54
C THR A 168 -14.12 -6.73 8.75
N MET A 169 -13.16 -6.07 9.39
CA MET A 169 -13.34 -5.30 10.63
C MET A 169 -12.77 -3.88 10.45
N VAL A 170 -13.32 -2.93 11.20
CA VAL A 170 -12.77 -1.57 11.26
C VAL A 170 -11.64 -1.52 12.27
N PHE A 171 -10.52 -0.94 11.86
CA PHE A 171 -9.38 -0.63 12.71
C PHE A 171 -8.91 0.79 12.38
N HIS A 172 -9.34 1.75 13.16
CA HIS A 172 -9.02 3.16 12.95
C HIS A 172 -7.52 3.44 13.01
N ASN A 173 -7.06 4.39 12.21
CA ASN A 173 -5.68 4.85 12.28
C ASN A 173 -5.35 5.41 13.66
N ILE A 174 -4.21 5.00 14.21
CA ILE A 174 -3.73 5.47 15.51
C ILE A 174 -3.08 6.84 15.32
N ILE A 175 -3.58 7.83 16.06
CA ILE A 175 -3.05 9.20 16.05
C ILE A 175 -2.42 9.49 17.42
N ASP A 176 -1.16 9.90 17.43
CA ASP A 176 -0.47 10.35 18.63
C ASP A 176 -0.85 11.80 18.96
N LEU A 177 -1.96 11.98 19.66
CA LEU A 177 -2.46 13.30 20.08
C LEU A 177 -1.44 14.07 20.93
N LYS A 178 -0.67 13.39 21.80
CA LYS A 178 0.34 14.04 22.64
C LYS A 178 1.47 14.64 21.80
N LYS A 179 1.92 13.89 20.77
CA LYS A 179 2.93 14.38 19.82
C LYS A 179 2.41 15.59 19.06
N ILE A 180 1.16 15.55 18.57
CA ILE A 180 0.53 16.66 17.85
C ILE A 180 0.41 17.90 18.74
N GLN A 181 -0.12 17.76 19.95
CA GLN A 181 -0.23 18.86 20.91
C GLN A 181 1.13 19.48 21.26
N LYS A 182 2.15 18.63 21.50
CA LYS A 182 3.52 19.09 21.74
C LYS A 182 4.12 19.85 20.56
N LEU A 183 3.82 19.45 19.33
CA LEU A 183 4.28 20.16 18.14
C LEU A 183 3.51 21.45 17.92
N ALA A 184 2.21 21.46 18.15
CA ALA A 184 1.37 22.65 18.07
C ALA A 184 1.80 23.73 19.09
N SER A 185 2.17 23.33 20.32
CA SER A 185 2.63 24.27 21.37
C SER A 185 3.99 24.92 21.07
N LYS A 186 4.74 24.42 20.08
CA LYS A 186 6.03 25.00 19.64
C LYS A 186 5.86 26.00 18.50
N GLY A 187 4.71 26.03 17.86
CA GLY A 187 4.42 26.91 16.74
C GLY A 187 3.98 28.30 17.23
N THR A 188 4.34 29.33 16.49
CA THR A 188 3.94 30.73 16.75
C THR A 188 2.59 31.09 16.13
N GLY A 189 2.01 30.19 15.33
CA GLY A 189 0.78 30.45 14.58
C GLY A 189 1.00 31.37 13.38
N PHE A 190 -0.04 32.14 13.02
CA PHE A 190 0.06 33.14 11.97
C PHE A 190 0.59 34.45 12.54
N GLU A 191 1.64 35.01 11.94
CA GLU A 191 2.32 36.24 12.41
C GLU A 191 1.76 37.51 11.75
N ASP A 192 0.83 37.37 10.78
CA ASP A 192 0.19 38.52 10.14
C ASP A 192 -0.93 39.10 11.02
N GLN A 193 -1.34 40.36 10.73
CA GLN A 193 -2.39 41.07 11.45
C GLN A 193 -3.79 40.91 10.83
N TYR A 194 -4.00 39.82 10.06
CA TYR A 194 -5.29 39.59 9.43
C TYR A 194 -6.38 39.23 10.45
N ASP A 195 -7.46 40.00 10.50
CA ASP A 195 -8.57 39.89 11.46
C ASP A 195 -9.81 39.14 10.90
N GLY A 196 -9.68 38.46 9.77
CA GLY A 196 -10.77 37.74 9.12
C GLY A 196 -10.77 36.23 9.41
N LEU A 197 -11.75 35.53 8.80
CA LEU A 197 -11.81 34.06 8.84
C LEU A 197 -10.60 33.46 8.13
N ARG A 198 -9.86 32.62 8.84
CA ARG A 198 -8.73 31.85 8.28
C ARG A 198 -9.17 30.42 8.01
N ILE A 199 -8.96 29.95 6.80
CA ILE A 199 -9.19 28.56 6.41
C ILE A 199 -7.85 27.96 6.03
N LEU A 200 -7.48 26.85 6.70
CA LEU A 200 -6.26 26.11 6.44
C LEU A 200 -6.61 24.72 5.91
N THR A 201 -6.05 24.36 4.77
CA THR A 201 -6.08 22.99 4.25
C THR A 201 -4.67 22.42 4.25
N VAL A 202 -4.50 21.26 4.88
CA VAL A 202 -3.22 20.54 4.91
C VAL A 202 -3.40 19.23 4.17
N GLY A 203 -2.63 19.04 3.09
CA GLY A 203 -2.72 17.84 2.27
C GLY A 203 -1.62 17.80 1.20
N ARG A 204 -1.60 16.68 0.48
CA ARG A 204 -0.76 16.57 -0.73
C ARG A 204 -1.54 17.11 -1.91
N LEU A 205 -0.93 18.01 -2.67
CA LEU A 205 -1.42 18.51 -3.95
C LEU A 205 -0.91 17.64 -5.11
#